data_663434150ea7b954e11f14134c4d0999
#
_entry.id   663434150ea7b954e11f14134c4d0999
#
_cell.length_a   1.000
_cell.length_b   1.000
_cell.length_c   1.000
_cell.angle_alpha   90.00
_cell.angle_beta   90.00
_cell.angle_gamma   90.00
#
_symmetry.space_group_name_H-M   'P 1'
#
loop_
_entity.id
_entity.type
_entity.pdbx_description
1 polymer ?
#
loop_
_entity_poly.entity_id
_entity_poly.type
_entity_poly.pdbx_seq_one_letter_code
_entity_poly.pdbx_strand_id
1 'polypeptide(L)'
;MRKKGEFNSGIKQTNEIILNGKNIINSVDVKKTIILDSKYDSNYLTIIEDSVKKAYKDKNIKCSTKIEDNSLIVNLSYTKKQKYILDDLDIVVSDDGVSVNIINDDNYNTYAGIDLSKDNNKDDLIKSYKIKKYVCK
;
A
#
# COMPACT_ATOMS: atom_id res chain seq x y z
N MET A 1 -2.42 9.07 -8.21
CA MET A 1 -2.82 9.68 -6.92
C MET A 1 -1.78 9.36 -5.86
N ARG A 2 -1.55 10.29 -4.97
CA ARG A 2 -0.52 10.15 -3.95
C ARG A 2 -1.01 10.76 -2.64
N LYS A 3 -0.73 10.09 -1.53
CA LYS A 3 -0.97 10.61 -0.19
C LYS A 3 0.36 10.79 0.52
N LYS A 4 0.60 11.98 1.10
CA LYS A 4 1.81 12.27 1.85
C LYS A 4 1.83 11.45 3.12
N GLY A 5 2.93 10.71 3.34
CA GLY A 5 3.12 9.92 4.54
C GLY A 5 3.67 10.73 5.70
N GLU A 6 3.46 10.24 6.89
CA GLU A 6 4.04 10.76 8.12
C GLU A 6 4.67 9.62 8.90
N PHE A 7 5.68 9.92 9.70
CA PHE A 7 6.28 8.90 10.56
C PHE A 7 5.31 8.51 11.66
N ASN A 8 5.07 7.20 11.75
CA ASN A 8 4.27 6.61 12.82
C ASN A 8 5.11 5.48 13.42
N SER A 9 5.45 5.58 14.70
CA SER A 9 6.33 4.63 15.38
C SER A 9 7.68 4.43 14.67
N GLY A 10 8.19 5.50 14.04
CA GLY A 10 9.48 5.47 13.34
C GLY A 10 9.42 4.94 11.92
N ILE A 11 8.23 4.74 11.38
CA ILE A 11 8.03 4.25 10.02
C ILE A 11 7.12 5.21 9.27
N LYS A 12 7.54 5.60 8.09
CA LYS A 12 6.76 6.45 7.19
C LYS A 12 6.37 5.64 5.96
N GLN A 13 5.11 5.69 5.58
CA GLN A 13 4.61 5.03 4.38
C GLN A 13 3.98 6.06 3.45
N THR A 14 4.33 5.97 2.17
CA THR A 14 3.75 6.81 1.13
C THR A 14 3.22 5.91 0.04
N ASN A 15 1.99 6.15 -0.39
CA ASN A 15 1.34 5.37 -1.45
C ASN A 15 1.12 6.24 -2.68
N GLU A 16 1.52 5.73 -3.82
CA GLU A 16 1.22 6.31 -5.12
C GLU A 16 0.38 5.31 -5.89
N ILE A 17 -0.78 5.76 -6.38
CA ILE A 17 -1.77 4.87 -6.97
C ILE A 17 -2.02 5.26 -8.40
N ILE A 18 -2.01 4.27 -9.29
CA ILE A 18 -2.31 4.43 -10.69
C ILE A 18 -3.57 3.62 -10.99
N LEU A 19 -4.62 4.33 -11.39
CA LEU A 19 -5.88 3.73 -11.81
C LEU A 19 -5.84 3.53 -13.33
N ASN A 20 -5.88 2.28 -13.76
CA ASN A 20 -5.78 1.92 -15.17
C ASN A 20 -7.17 1.73 -15.80
N GLY A 21 -7.36 2.32 -16.96
CA GLY A 21 -8.64 2.33 -17.67
C GLY A 21 -9.05 3.76 -18.00
N LYS A 22 -9.97 3.93 -18.96
CA LYS A 22 -10.45 5.26 -19.33
C LYS A 22 -11.55 5.74 -18.39
N ASN A 23 -12.73 5.18 -18.52
CA ASN A 23 -13.89 5.55 -17.69
C ASN A 23 -14.10 4.56 -16.55
N ILE A 24 -13.89 3.29 -16.83
CA ILE A 24 -14.02 2.19 -15.86
C ILE A 24 -12.64 1.64 -15.56
N ILE A 25 -12.35 1.42 -14.29
CA ILE A 25 -11.06 0.92 -13.84
C ILE A 25 -10.94 -0.57 -14.14
N ASN A 26 -9.87 -0.96 -14.82
CA ASN A 26 -9.54 -2.36 -15.14
C ASN A 26 -8.57 -2.98 -14.16
N SER A 27 -7.63 -2.18 -13.69
CA SER A 27 -6.60 -2.63 -12.75
C SER A 27 -6.08 -1.44 -11.97
N VAL A 28 -5.37 -1.73 -10.90
CA VAL A 28 -4.77 -0.71 -10.04
C VAL A 28 -3.33 -1.11 -9.76
N ASP A 29 -2.40 -0.19 -9.97
CA ASP A 29 -1.01 -0.34 -9.58
C ASP A 29 -0.72 0.57 -8.41
N VAL A 30 -0.01 0.06 -7.42
CA VAL A 30 0.37 0.82 -6.24
C VAL A 30 1.87 0.78 -6.08
N LYS A 31 2.48 1.94 -5.90
CA LYS A 31 3.87 2.05 -5.46
C LYS A 31 3.85 2.53 -4.01
N LYS A 32 4.21 1.64 -3.11
CA LYS A 32 4.32 1.95 -1.69
C LYS A 32 5.79 2.15 -1.35
N THR A 33 6.10 3.26 -0.68
CA THR A 33 7.45 3.54 -0.20
C THR A 33 7.43 3.52 1.32
N ILE A 34 8.26 2.67 1.91
CA ILE A 34 8.40 2.51 3.35
C ILE A 34 9.76 3.02 3.77
N ILE A 35 9.79 4.01 4.64
CA ILE A 35 11.02 4.66 5.09
C ILE A 35 11.15 4.44 6.59
N LEU A 36 12.33 3.98 7.03
CA LEU A 36 12.65 3.86 8.45
C LEU A 36 13.26 5.15 8.97
N ASP A 37 12.86 5.52 10.19
CA ASP A 37 13.54 6.56 10.96
C ASP A 37 15.00 6.13 11.22
N SER A 38 15.88 7.12 11.33
CA SER A 38 17.32 6.89 11.56
C SER A 38 17.64 6.11 12.83
N LYS A 39 16.71 6.03 13.77
CA LYS A 39 16.90 5.26 14.99
C LYS A 39 16.88 3.73 14.77
N TYR A 40 16.38 3.27 13.61
CA TYR A 40 16.37 1.86 13.27
C TYR A 40 17.57 1.51 12.40
N ASP A 41 18.12 0.31 12.63
CA ASP A 41 19.17 -0.26 11.79
C ASP A 41 18.58 -0.58 10.41
N SER A 42 19.34 -0.27 9.35
CA SER A 42 18.92 -0.55 7.97
C SER A 42 18.65 -2.04 7.70
N ASN A 43 19.20 -2.94 8.53
CA ASN A 43 18.93 -4.37 8.42
C ASN A 43 17.43 -4.69 8.61
N TYR A 44 16.68 -3.85 9.33
CA TYR A 44 15.25 -4.02 9.46
C TYR A 44 14.51 -3.93 8.13
N LEU A 45 15.03 -3.18 7.16
CA LEU A 45 14.41 -3.11 5.82
C LEU A 45 14.35 -4.48 5.15
N THR A 46 15.40 -5.28 5.25
CA THR A 46 15.43 -6.62 4.68
C THR A 46 14.38 -7.53 5.34
N ILE A 47 14.25 -7.42 6.66
CA ILE A 47 13.26 -8.21 7.41
C ILE A 47 11.85 -7.78 7.03
N ILE A 48 11.61 -6.47 6.94
CA ILE A 48 10.32 -5.93 6.52
C ILE A 48 10.00 -6.37 5.08
N GLU A 49 10.99 -6.34 4.18
CA GLU A 49 10.81 -6.77 2.80
C GLU A 49 10.32 -8.21 2.72
N ASP A 50 10.96 -9.13 3.44
CA ASP A 50 10.57 -10.54 3.43
C ASP A 50 9.14 -10.72 3.98
N SER A 51 8.80 -10.01 5.04
CA SER A 51 7.47 -10.07 5.65
C SER A 51 6.39 -9.49 4.73
N VAL A 52 6.70 -8.41 4.03
CA VAL A 52 5.79 -7.77 3.06
C VAL A 52 5.53 -8.72 1.89
N LYS A 53 6.59 -9.30 1.32
CA LYS A 53 6.46 -10.26 0.22
C LYS A 53 5.55 -11.42 0.61
N LYS A 54 5.75 -11.97 1.79
CA LYS A 54 4.95 -13.09 2.29
C LYS A 54 3.49 -12.69 2.46
N ALA A 55 3.23 -11.52 3.05
CA ALA A 55 1.87 -11.06 3.31
C ALA A 55 1.07 -10.91 2.01
N TYR A 56 1.67 -10.32 0.98
CA TYR A 56 0.98 -10.15 -0.30
C TYR A 56 0.88 -11.46 -1.10
N LYS A 57 1.88 -12.33 -1.00
CA LYS A 57 1.81 -13.64 -1.63
C LYS A 57 0.66 -14.47 -1.07
N ASP A 58 0.45 -14.42 0.24
CA ASP A 58 -0.65 -15.14 0.89
C ASP A 58 -2.02 -14.64 0.43
N LYS A 59 -2.11 -13.41 -0.05
CA LYS A 59 -3.32 -12.81 -0.61
C LYS A 59 -3.43 -12.94 -2.13
N ASN A 60 -2.48 -13.63 -2.79
CA ASN A 60 -2.41 -13.75 -4.24
C ASN A 60 -2.30 -12.40 -4.97
N ILE A 61 -1.66 -11.42 -4.35
CA ILE A 61 -1.43 -10.11 -4.93
C ILE A 61 -0.03 -10.08 -5.53
N LYS A 62 0.06 -9.66 -6.78
CA LYS A 62 1.34 -9.53 -7.46
C LYS A 62 2.16 -8.44 -6.80
N CYS A 63 3.36 -8.80 -6.34
CA CYS A 63 4.22 -7.92 -5.57
C CYS A 63 5.66 -8.05 -6.02
N SER A 64 6.32 -6.91 -6.22
CA SER A 64 7.77 -6.86 -6.38
C SER A 64 8.34 -5.81 -5.43
N THR A 65 9.57 -6.02 -4.98
CA THR A 65 10.19 -5.16 -3.97
C THR A 65 11.60 -4.78 -4.37
N LYS A 66 12.05 -3.64 -3.85
CA LYS A 66 13.40 -3.13 -4.06
C LYS A 66 13.79 -2.28 -2.87
N ILE A 67 15.04 -2.42 -2.41
CA ILE A 67 15.58 -1.55 -1.36
C ILE A 67 16.52 -0.55 -2.00
N GLU A 68 16.26 0.74 -1.76
CA GLU A 68 17.10 1.87 -2.18
C GLU A 68 17.38 2.75 -0.98
N ASP A 69 18.65 2.95 -0.65
CA ASP A 69 19.06 3.75 0.52
C ASP A 69 18.34 3.27 1.79
N ASN A 70 17.57 4.14 2.44
CA ASN A 70 16.80 3.80 3.63
C ASN A 70 15.34 3.46 3.33
N SER A 71 15.04 3.16 2.08
CA SER A 71 13.66 2.97 1.64
C SER A 71 13.43 1.57 1.08
N LEU A 72 12.29 1.01 1.40
CA LEU A 72 11.76 -0.18 0.76
C LEU A 72 10.66 0.26 -0.21
N ILE A 73 10.84 -0.06 -1.48
CA ILE A 73 9.85 0.21 -2.50
C ILE A 73 9.08 -1.07 -2.80
N VAL A 74 7.76 -1.02 -2.68
CA VAL A 74 6.88 -2.15 -2.92
C VAL A 74 5.95 -1.79 -4.07
N ASN A 75 6.02 -2.56 -5.14
CA ASN A 75 5.13 -2.39 -6.29
C ASN A 75 4.08 -3.49 -6.29
N LEU A 76 2.83 -3.10 -6.27
CA LEU A 76 1.68 -3.99 -6.21
C LEU A 76 0.82 -3.83 -7.44
N SER A 77 0.27 -4.94 -7.94
CA SER A 77 -0.67 -4.91 -9.06
C SER A 77 -1.92 -5.68 -8.69
N TYR A 78 -3.07 -5.03 -8.83
CA TYR A 78 -4.39 -5.61 -8.58
C TYR A 78 -5.17 -5.67 -9.88
N THR A 79 -5.81 -6.81 -10.13
CA THR A 79 -6.61 -7.03 -11.33
C THR A 79 -8.08 -7.20 -10.99
N LYS A 80 -8.92 -7.36 -12.02
CA LYS A 80 -10.34 -7.69 -11.82
C LYS A 80 -10.50 -8.90 -10.91
N LYS A 81 -11.53 -8.88 -10.09
CA LYS A 81 -11.87 -9.89 -9.06
C LYS A 81 -11.10 -9.73 -7.76
N GLN A 82 -10.22 -8.77 -7.66
CA GLN A 82 -9.52 -8.50 -6.40
C GLN A 82 -10.09 -7.28 -5.71
N LYS A 83 -10.19 -7.35 -4.41
CA LYS A 83 -10.42 -6.19 -3.57
C LYS A 83 -9.07 -5.69 -3.12
N TYR A 84 -8.95 -4.39 -2.98
CA TYR A 84 -7.76 -3.87 -2.37
C TYR A 84 -8.09 -2.68 -1.47
N ILE A 85 -7.31 -2.54 -0.43
CA ILE A 85 -7.48 -1.48 0.55
C ILE A 85 -6.28 -0.56 0.44
N LEU A 86 -6.57 0.72 0.17
CA LEU A 86 -5.57 1.73 -0.01
C LEU A 86 -5.23 2.35 1.34
N ASP A 87 -4.48 1.63 2.14
CA ASP A 87 -4.05 2.12 3.44
C ASP A 87 -2.64 1.64 3.73
N ASP A 88 -2.10 2.14 4.81
CA ASP A 88 -0.77 1.74 5.24
C ASP A 88 -0.80 0.32 5.80
N LEU A 89 0.32 -0.37 5.65
CA LEU A 89 0.51 -1.65 6.31
C LEU A 89 0.68 -1.43 7.81
N ASP A 90 0.16 -2.36 8.59
CA ASP A 90 0.44 -2.40 10.02
C ASP A 90 1.79 -3.07 10.23
N ILE A 91 2.82 -2.25 10.45
CA ILE A 91 4.20 -2.70 10.62
C ILE A 91 4.61 -2.42 12.06
N VAL A 92 4.95 -3.47 12.80
CA VAL A 92 5.43 -3.37 14.17
C VAL A 92 6.84 -3.91 14.23
N VAL A 93 7.77 -3.06 14.68
CA VAL A 93 9.17 -3.42 14.91
C VAL A 93 9.40 -3.48 16.41
N SER A 94 9.87 -4.62 16.89
CA SER A 94 10.16 -4.84 18.30
C SER A 94 11.47 -5.58 18.45
N ASP A 95 11.93 -5.75 19.69
CA ASP A 95 13.13 -6.52 20.00
C ASP A 95 13.01 -7.98 19.56
N ASP A 96 11.79 -8.49 19.50
CA ASP A 96 11.51 -9.87 19.10
C ASP A 96 11.42 -10.06 17.58
N GLY A 97 11.41 -8.97 16.81
CA GLY A 97 11.35 -9.04 15.36
C GLY A 97 10.39 -8.04 14.74
N VAL A 98 9.94 -8.36 13.54
CA VAL A 98 9.06 -7.50 12.74
C VAL A 98 7.77 -8.24 12.41
N SER A 99 6.65 -7.54 12.61
CA SER A 99 5.33 -8.03 12.21
C SER A 99 4.77 -7.10 11.14
N VAL A 100 4.28 -7.67 10.04
CA VAL A 100 3.64 -6.93 8.96
C VAL A 100 2.27 -7.53 8.71
N ASN A 101 1.23 -6.70 8.80
CA ASN A 101 -0.14 -7.12 8.56
C ASN A 101 -0.79 -6.22 7.53
N ILE A 102 -1.53 -6.83 6.60
CA ILE A 102 -2.39 -6.12 5.67
C ILE A 102 -3.71 -5.87 6.37
N ILE A 103 -4.25 -4.66 6.21
CA ILE A 103 -5.53 -4.29 6.81
C ILE A 103 -6.63 -5.23 6.32
N ASN A 104 -7.45 -5.71 7.26
CA ASN A 104 -8.49 -6.71 6.99
C ASN A 104 -9.60 -6.14 6.11
N ASP A 105 -10.03 -6.94 5.12
CA ASP A 105 -11.11 -6.59 4.19
C ASP A 105 -12.43 -6.29 4.91
N ASP A 106 -12.67 -6.84 6.08
CA ASP A 106 -13.89 -6.60 6.86
C ASP A 106 -14.02 -5.14 7.27
N ASN A 107 -12.93 -4.41 7.26
CA ASN A 107 -12.89 -3.00 7.65
C ASN A 107 -12.80 -2.06 6.45
N TYR A 108 -12.98 -2.55 5.22
CA TYR A 108 -12.71 -1.73 4.05
C TYR A 108 -13.63 -0.51 3.94
N ASN A 109 -14.82 -0.54 4.54
CA ASN A 109 -15.71 0.62 4.60
C ASN A 109 -15.12 1.78 5.40
N THR A 110 -14.23 1.49 6.34
CA THR A 110 -13.55 2.48 7.17
C THR A 110 -12.32 3.05 6.47
N TYR A 111 -11.69 2.25 5.60
CA TYR A 111 -10.48 2.59 4.88
C TYR A 111 -10.77 2.87 3.41
N ALA A 112 -9.80 3.47 2.73
CA ALA A 112 -9.90 3.70 1.28
C ALA A 112 -9.75 2.36 0.55
N GLY A 113 -10.87 1.77 0.11
CA GLY A 113 -10.88 0.48 -0.56
C GLY A 113 -11.47 0.54 -1.94
N ILE A 114 -11.04 -0.35 -2.80
CA ILE A 114 -11.59 -0.53 -4.14
C ILE A 114 -11.93 -2.02 -4.32
N ASP A 115 -13.15 -2.29 -4.75
CA ASP A 115 -13.58 -3.64 -5.12
C ASP A 115 -13.56 -3.74 -6.64
N LEU A 116 -12.51 -4.36 -7.18
CA LEU A 116 -12.32 -4.50 -8.64
C LEU A 116 -13.20 -5.59 -9.26
N SER A 117 -13.94 -6.35 -8.46
CA SER A 117 -14.94 -7.28 -8.98
C SER A 117 -16.17 -6.55 -9.54
N LYS A 118 -16.34 -5.28 -9.18
CA LYS A 118 -17.41 -4.40 -9.65
C LYS A 118 -16.84 -3.36 -10.60
N ASP A 119 -17.72 -2.74 -11.40
CA ASP A 119 -17.32 -1.63 -12.24
C ASP A 119 -17.14 -0.38 -11.38
N ASN A 120 -15.99 0.25 -11.51
CA ASN A 120 -15.66 1.47 -10.78
C ASN A 120 -15.43 2.61 -11.77
N ASN A 121 -16.17 3.71 -11.62
CA ASN A 121 -15.97 4.91 -12.41
C ASN A 121 -14.72 5.64 -11.92
N LYS A 122 -13.81 5.93 -12.84
CA LYS A 122 -12.53 6.55 -12.51
C LYS A 122 -12.69 7.93 -11.88
N ASP A 123 -13.57 8.76 -12.43
CA ASP A 123 -13.77 10.11 -11.91
C ASP A 123 -14.36 10.10 -10.49
N ASP A 124 -15.28 9.18 -10.22
CA ASP A 124 -15.87 9.03 -8.90
C ASP A 124 -14.84 8.60 -7.87
N LEU A 125 -13.94 7.68 -8.26
CA LEU A 125 -12.85 7.25 -7.38
C LEU A 125 -11.89 8.40 -7.09
N ILE A 126 -11.52 9.18 -8.09
CA ILE A 126 -10.62 10.33 -7.91
C ILE A 126 -11.24 11.33 -6.93
N LYS A 127 -12.53 11.63 -7.08
CA LYS A 127 -13.23 12.51 -6.14
C LYS A 127 -13.22 11.96 -4.72
N SER A 128 -13.47 10.66 -4.57
CA SER A 128 -13.43 9.97 -3.28
C SER A 128 -12.06 10.08 -2.61
N TYR A 129 -10.99 9.89 -3.37
CA TYR A 129 -9.63 9.96 -2.81
C TYR A 129 -9.21 11.39 -2.48
N LYS A 130 -9.67 12.39 -3.22
CA LYS A 130 -9.43 13.80 -2.85
C LYS A 130 -10.03 14.13 -1.49
N ILE A 131 -11.24 13.64 -1.20
CA ILE A 131 -11.86 13.80 0.10
C ILE A 131 -11.02 13.17 1.20
N LYS A 132 -10.32 12.07 0.92
CA LYS A 132 -9.41 11.40 1.84
C LYS A 132 -8.00 12.00 1.86
N LYS A 133 -7.84 13.22 1.36
CA LYS A 133 -6.58 13.99 1.34
C LYS A 133 -5.52 13.42 0.39
N TYR A 134 -5.91 12.72 -0.65
CA TYR A 134 -5.00 12.34 -1.71
C TYR A 134 -4.80 13.49 -2.68
N VAL A 135 -3.55 13.63 -3.16
CA VAL A 135 -3.24 14.56 -4.24
C VAL A 135 -3.37 13.82 -5.55
N CYS A 136 -4.25 14.31 -6.42
CA CYS A 136 -4.47 13.72 -7.73
C CYS A 136 -3.78 14.58 -8.80
N LYS A 137 -2.99 13.94 -9.61
CA LYS A 137 -2.30 14.59 -10.73
C LYS A 137 -3.06 14.40 -12.03
#